data_c8c1272c17ff46ec67a54cc9ded815e1
#
_entry.id   c8c1272c17ff46ec67a54cc9ded815e1
#
_cell.length_a   1.000
_cell.length_b   1.000
_cell.length_c   1.000
_cell.angle_alpha   90.00
_cell.angle_beta   90.00
_cell.angle_gamma   90.00
#
_symmetry.space_group_name_H-M   'P 1'
#
loop_
_entity.id
_entity.type
_entity.pdbx_description
1 polymer ?
#
loop_
_entity_poly.entity_id
_entity_poly.type
_entity_poly.pdbx_seq_one_letter_code
_entity_poly.pdbx_strand_id
1 'polypeptide(L)'
;MNVSELARRTGLSPSGVRWYENVGVLPAAPRKENGYREYSEGDLRLLRLVTTLRRVGLSPAEAGRLARLCIERGSADPEVPAALARHHHALRSQRAELERLDWELTDLEATIESTGTGVLAGPPSSSAPISVLFLCNGNSGRSQIAEALLKHHGGGTFDAQSAGFAPKPVSDLTKQVLAEDGIDWSQGREKSVTELSDRRFEYVITLADSAREQCPTFPGPHNALHWRLDDPADITGPAEERLAAYRATRDQVMLRLRPFIELAALAANRTPPRSQRQKEVSLG
;
A
#
# COMPACT_ATOMS: atom_id res chain seq x y z
N MET A 1 -34.90 28.94 22.13
CA MET A 1 -33.98 29.90 21.47
C MET A 1 -34.30 29.99 19.99
N ASN A 2 -33.88 31.07 19.31
CA ASN A 2 -34.05 31.18 17.86
C ASN A 2 -32.89 30.51 17.09
N VAL A 3 -33.03 30.41 15.74
CA VAL A 3 -32.04 29.77 14.87
C VAL A 3 -30.64 30.41 14.95
N SER A 4 -30.57 31.73 15.06
CA SER A 4 -29.30 32.49 15.12
C SER A 4 -28.55 32.22 16.42
N GLU A 5 -29.29 32.13 17.53
CA GLU A 5 -28.72 31.77 18.85
C GLU A 5 -28.24 30.31 18.89
N LEU A 6 -29.04 29.38 18.35
CA LEU A 6 -28.64 28.00 18.26
C LEU A 6 -27.38 27.82 17.38
N ALA A 7 -27.34 28.50 16.23
CA ALA A 7 -26.20 28.48 15.32
C ALA A 7 -24.92 29.01 16.01
N ARG A 8 -25.00 30.15 16.67
CA ARG A 8 -23.88 30.71 17.43
C ARG A 8 -23.35 29.75 18.51
N ARG A 9 -24.26 29.11 19.28
CA ARG A 9 -23.92 28.19 20.38
C ARG A 9 -23.36 26.84 19.92
N THR A 10 -23.58 26.47 18.66
CA THR A 10 -23.11 25.20 18.07
C THR A 10 -21.94 25.38 17.10
N GLY A 11 -21.56 26.65 16.78
CA GLY A 11 -20.52 26.94 15.79
C GLY A 11 -20.96 26.69 14.35
N LEU A 12 -22.28 26.64 14.09
CA LEU A 12 -22.87 26.47 12.77
C LEU A 12 -23.37 27.80 12.21
N SER A 13 -23.65 27.84 10.92
CA SER A 13 -24.43 28.89 10.30
C SER A 13 -25.95 28.64 10.50
N PRO A 14 -26.82 29.68 10.46
CA PRO A 14 -28.26 29.47 10.46
C PRO A 14 -28.78 28.56 9.35
N SER A 15 -28.15 28.57 8.18
CA SER A 15 -28.42 27.66 7.07
C SER A 15 -27.99 26.20 7.41
N GLY A 16 -26.88 26.03 8.10
CA GLY A 16 -26.40 24.73 8.59
C GLY A 16 -27.39 24.09 9.57
N VAL A 17 -27.93 24.87 10.51
CA VAL A 17 -28.97 24.38 11.43
C VAL A 17 -30.21 23.89 10.65
N ARG A 18 -30.69 24.69 9.69
CA ARG A 18 -31.85 24.30 8.84
C ARG A 18 -31.56 23.08 7.99
N TRP A 19 -30.34 22.94 7.53
CA TRP A 19 -29.92 21.73 6.80
C TRP A 19 -30.04 20.48 7.66
N TYR A 20 -29.62 20.52 8.94
CA TYR A 20 -29.79 19.40 9.86
C TYR A 20 -31.26 19.07 10.17
N GLU A 21 -32.14 20.06 10.17
CA GLU A 21 -33.60 19.81 10.21
C GLU A 21 -34.07 19.09 8.92
N ASN A 22 -33.66 19.59 7.74
CA ASN A 22 -34.10 19.05 6.46
C ASN A 22 -33.65 17.59 6.24
N VAL A 23 -32.46 17.23 6.71
CA VAL A 23 -31.95 15.84 6.63
C VAL A 23 -32.41 14.97 7.80
N GLY A 24 -33.28 15.45 8.68
CA GLY A 24 -33.89 14.70 9.78
C GLY A 24 -32.95 14.38 10.94
N VAL A 25 -31.78 15.00 10.98
CA VAL A 25 -30.84 14.87 12.12
C VAL A 25 -31.34 15.66 13.34
N LEU A 26 -31.80 16.88 13.10
CA LEU A 26 -32.48 17.69 14.11
C LEU A 26 -34.00 17.58 13.88
N PRO A 27 -34.82 17.40 14.92
CA PRO A 27 -36.28 17.44 14.80
C PRO A 27 -36.74 18.81 14.24
N ALA A 28 -37.84 18.80 13.50
CA ALA A 28 -38.44 20.03 13.01
C ALA A 28 -38.87 20.92 14.20
N ALA A 29 -38.30 22.12 14.26
CA ALA A 29 -38.61 23.05 15.35
C ALA A 29 -40.03 23.58 15.27
N PRO A 30 -40.81 23.59 16.39
CA PRO A 30 -42.10 24.24 16.43
C PRO A 30 -41.99 25.75 16.12
N ARG A 31 -43.04 26.35 15.60
CA ARG A 31 -43.11 27.80 15.32
C ARG A 31 -43.90 28.51 16.40
N LYS A 32 -43.40 29.65 16.84
CA LYS A 32 -44.17 30.54 17.71
C LYS A 32 -45.29 31.22 16.91
N GLU A 33 -46.21 31.86 17.62
CA GLU A 33 -47.30 32.67 17.05
C GLU A 33 -46.82 33.71 16.01
N ASN A 34 -45.62 34.24 16.21
CA ASN A 34 -44.94 35.15 15.27
C ASN A 34 -44.26 34.47 14.06
N GLY A 35 -44.48 33.16 13.87
CA GLY A 35 -43.95 32.37 12.74
C GLY A 35 -42.50 31.94 12.84
N TYR A 36 -41.72 32.37 13.82
CA TYR A 36 -40.32 32.02 13.99
C TYR A 36 -40.15 30.63 14.65
N ARG A 37 -39.14 29.88 14.18
CA ARG A 37 -38.76 28.60 14.77
C ARG A 37 -38.24 28.77 16.19
N GLU A 38 -38.65 27.88 17.08
CA GLU A 38 -38.18 27.84 18.45
C GLU A 38 -37.47 26.52 18.75
N TYR A 39 -36.21 26.61 19.14
CA TYR A 39 -35.37 25.47 19.49
C TYR A 39 -35.21 25.34 21.01
N SER A 40 -35.18 24.13 21.48
CA SER A 40 -35.01 23.76 22.89
C SER A 40 -33.52 23.64 23.30
N GLU A 41 -33.25 23.53 24.59
CA GLU A 41 -31.92 23.13 25.08
C GLU A 41 -31.59 21.67 24.73
N GLY A 42 -32.60 20.82 24.47
CA GLY A 42 -32.41 19.47 23.94
C GLY A 42 -31.81 19.49 22.54
N ASP A 43 -32.34 20.37 21.66
CA ASP A 43 -31.83 20.54 20.30
C ASP A 43 -30.38 21.07 20.29
N LEU A 44 -30.06 21.95 21.22
CA LEU A 44 -28.70 22.44 21.42
C LEU A 44 -27.74 21.30 21.79
N ARG A 45 -28.14 20.45 22.78
CA ARG A 45 -27.32 19.30 23.18
C ARG A 45 -27.13 18.33 22.03
N LEU A 46 -28.20 18.02 21.30
CA LEU A 46 -28.15 17.14 20.14
C LEU A 46 -27.17 17.66 19.08
N LEU A 47 -27.29 18.93 18.64
CA LEU A 47 -26.41 19.51 17.64
C LEU A 47 -24.96 19.60 18.10
N ARG A 48 -24.69 19.89 19.37
CA ARG A 48 -23.32 19.88 19.91
C ARG A 48 -22.67 18.51 19.80
N LEU A 49 -23.40 17.44 20.15
CA LEU A 49 -22.91 16.07 19.99
C LEU A 49 -22.70 15.73 18.49
N VAL A 50 -23.67 16.09 17.65
CA VAL A 50 -23.56 15.87 16.20
C VAL A 50 -22.34 16.57 15.64
N THR A 51 -22.12 17.85 15.94
CA THR A 51 -20.95 18.59 15.45
C THR A 51 -19.63 18.01 15.95
N THR A 52 -19.58 17.52 17.19
CA THR A 52 -18.42 16.83 17.76
C THR A 52 -18.10 15.54 17.01
N LEU A 53 -19.11 14.70 16.76
CA LEU A 53 -18.97 13.44 16.02
C LEU A 53 -18.59 13.67 14.55
N ARG A 54 -19.10 14.75 13.94
CA ARG A 54 -18.75 15.18 12.59
C ARG A 54 -17.27 15.58 12.45
N ARG A 55 -16.67 16.18 13.47
CA ARG A 55 -15.26 16.57 13.47
C ARG A 55 -14.32 15.37 13.34
N VAL A 56 -14.72 14.21 13.83
CA VAL A 56 -13.94 12.97 13.69
C VAL A 56 -14.33 12.17 12.44
N GLY A 57 -15.14 12.75 11.52
CA GLY A 57 -15.40 12.19 10.21
C GLY A 57 -16.65 11.31 10.08
N LEU A 58 -17.46 11.12 11.13
CA LEU A 58 -18.72 10.39 10.97
C LEU A 58 -19.68 11.09 10.00
N SER A 59 -20.46 10.34 9.25
CA SER A 59 -21.51 10.91 8.39
C SER A 59 -22.58 11.64 9.20
N PRO A 60 -23.32 12.62 8.61
CA PRO A 60 -24.39 13.32 9.32
C PRO A 60 -25.44 12.38 9.91
N ALA A 61 -25.81 11.33 9.17
CA ALA A 61 -26.78 10.34 9.60
C ALA A 61 -26.29 9.52 10.83
N GLU A 62 -25.04 9.03 10.78
CA GLU A 62 -24.45 8.29 11.90
C GLU A 62 -24.23 9.16 13.12
N ALA A 63 -23.71 10.39 12.94
CA ALA A 63 -23.53 11.35 14.02
C ALA A 63 -24.86 11.69 14.68
N GLY A 64 -25.93 11.90 13.90
CA GLY A 64 -27.27 12.12 14.40
C GLY A 64 -27.85 10.95 15.17
N ARG A 65 -27.67 9.73 14.66
CA ARG A 65 -28.11 8.49 15.32
C ARG A 65 -27.39 8.29 16.66
N LEU A 66 -26.05 8.39 16.68
CA LEU A 66 -25.27 8.22 17.90
C LEU A 66 -25.54 9.32 18.93
N ALA A 67 -25.72 10.57 18.49
CA ALA A 67 -26.05 11.66 19.38
C ALA A 67 -27.41 11.46 20.06
N ARG A 68 -28.42 10.96 19.34
CA ARG A 68 -29.73 10.60 19.93
C ARG A 68 -29.58 9.47 20.92
N LEU A 69 -28.87 8.40 20.58
CA LEU A 69 -28.59 7.29 21.51
C LEU A 69 -27.94 7.78 22.81
N CYS A 70 -26.92 8.63 22.71
CA CYS A 70 -26.27 9.22 23.88
C CYS A 70 -27.24 10.02 24.77
N ILE A 71 -28.20 10.73 24.18
CA ILE A 71 -29.20 11.53 24.91
C ILE A 71 -30.26 10.66 25.55
N GLU A 72 -30.75 9.62 24.84
CA GLU A 72 -31.85 8.76 25.27
C GLU A 72 -31.43 7.68 26.26
N ARG A 73 -30.26 7.07 26.05
CA ARG A 73 -29.79 5.88 26.78
C ARG A 73 -28.47 6.12 27.55
N GLY A 74 -27.86 7.27 27.36
CA GLY A 74 -26.54 7.60 27.94
C GLY A 74 -25.37 7.18 27.08
N SER A 75 -24.21 7.78 27.35
CA SER A 75 -22.95 7.52 26.61
C SER A 75 -22.37 6.12 26.90
N ALA A 76 -22.87 5.43 27.91
CA ALA A 76 -22.47 4.06 28.26
C ALA A 76 -23.24 2.99 27.48
N ASP A 77 -24.22 3.35 26.64
CA ASP A 77 -24.88 2.38 25.74
C ASP A 77 -23.82 1.69 24.88
N PRO A 78 -23.77 0.33 24.85
CA PRO A 78 -22.69 -0.42 24.18
C PRO A 78 -22.59 -0.17 22.67
N GLU A 79 -23.66 0.34 22.06
CA GLU A 79 -23.62 0.69 20.62
C GLU A 79 -22.75 1.90 20.34
N VAL A 80 -22.66 2.86 21.26
CA VAL A 80 -21.87 4.08 21.08
C VAL A 80 -20.36 3.77 20.99
N PRO A 81 -19.71 3.12 21.97
CA PRO A 81 -18.30 2.76 21.85
C PRO A 81 -18.04 1.78 20.69
N ALA A 82 -18.96 0.85 20.39
CA ALA A 82 -18.81 -0.07 19.28
C ALA A 82 -18.80 0.66 17.91
N ALA A 83 -19.67 1.66 17.71
CA ALA A 83 -19.70 2.45 16.49
C ALA A 83 -18.44 3.31 16.34
N LEU A 84 -17.96 3.93 17.43
CA LEU A 84 -16.73 4.70 17.43
C LEU A 84 -15.50 3.81 17.15
N ALA A 85 -15.46 2.60 17.70
CA ALA A 85 -14.39 1.63 17.45
C ALA A 85 -14.36 1.18 15.98
N ARG A 86 -15.52 0.90 15.36
CA ARG A 86 -15.60 0.60 13.91
C ARG A 86 -15.10 1.76 13.07
N HIS A 87 -15.51 2.98 13.38
CA HIS A 87 -15.04 4.17 12.66
C HIS A 87 -13.53 4.38 12.80
N HIS A 88 -13.00 4.22 14.01
CA HIS A 88 -11.57 4.30 14.28
C HIS A 88 -10.78 3.22 13.50
N HIS A 89 -11.31 2.00 13.44
CA HIS A 89 -10.69 0.92 12.64
C HIS A 89 -10.67 1.29 11.15
N ALA A 90 -11.76 1.80 10.59
CA ALA A 90 -11.84 2.25 9.21
C ALA A 90 -10.82 3.37 8.90
N LEU A 91 -10.67 4.36 9.79
CA LEU A 91 -9.66 5.42 9.65
C LEU A 91 -8.23 4.88 9.68
N ARG A 92 -7.93 3.91 10.55
CA ARG A 92 -6.61 3.25 10.58
C ARG A 92 -6.32 2.50 9.30
N SER A 93 -7.31 1.79 8.75
CA SER A 93 -7.15 1.08 7.47
C SER A 93 -6.92 2.05 6.30
N GLN A 94 -7.65 3.16 6.26
CA GLN A 94 -7.43 4.21 5.25
C GLN A 94 -6.03 4.84 5.38
N ARG A 95 -5.58 5.09 6.60
CA ARG A 95 -4.24 5.63 6.84
C ARG A 95 -3.16 4.66 6.36
N ALA A 96 -3.27 3.37 6.69
CA ALA A 96 -2.31 2.35 6.26
C ALA A 96 -2.27 2.24 4.72
N GLU A 97 -3.43 2.36 4.05
CA GLU A 97 -3.51 2.37 2.59
C GLU A 97 -2.84 3.61 1.98
N LEU A 98 -3.04 4.80 2.57
CA LEU A 98 -2.36 6.02 2.11
C LEU A 98 -0.85 5.95 2.31
N GLU A 99 -0.39 5.43 3.46
CA GLU A 99 1.04 5.20 3.73
C GLU A 99 1.65 4.21 2.71
N ARG A 100 0.90 3.18 2.33
CA ARG A 100 1.31 2.24 1.28
C ARG A 100 1.44 2.93 -0.09
N LEU A 101 0.44 3.72 -0.49
CA LEU A 101 0.45 4.44 -1.78
C LEU A 101 1.56 5.50 -1.84
N ASP A 102 1.79 6.24 -0.75
CA ASP A 102 2.87 7.22 -0.65
C ASP A 102 4.24 6.55 -0.82
N TRP A 103 4.42 5.41 -0.17
CA TRP A 103 5.61 4.61 -0.33
C TRP A 103 5.80 4.09 -1.77
N GLU A 104 4.72 3.62 -2.44
CA GLU A 104 4.76 3.16 -3.83
C GLU A 104 5.13 4.30 -4.80
N LEU A 105 4.60 5.51 -4.58
CA LEU A 105 4.96 6.69 -5.36
C LEU A 105 6.45 7.03 -5.21
N THR A 106 6.95 7.03 -3.98
CA THR A 106 8.37 7.28 -3.70
C THR A 106 9.28 6.26 -4.38
N ASP A 107 8.91 4.98 -4.37
CA ASP A 107 9.65 3.91 -5.03
C ASP A 107 9.61 4.05 -6.56
N LEU A 108 8.46 4.45 -7.12
CA LEU A 108 8.32 4.72 -8.54
C LEU A 108 9.18 5.92 -8.98
N GLU A 109 9.20 7.01 -8.19
CA GLU A 109 10.04 8.18 -8.44
C GLU A 109 11.52 7.78 -8.46
N ALA A 110 12.00 7.01 -7.47
CA ALA A 110 13.37 6.51 -7.43
C ALA A 110 13.69 5.61 -8.64
N THR A 111 12.74 4.79 -9.08
CA THR A 111 12.88 3.94 -10.27
C THR A 111 13.02 4.79 -11.54
N ILE A 112 12.18 5.81 -11.70
CA ILE A 112 12.23 6.74 -12.85
C ILE A 112 13.56 7.50 -12.86
N GLU A 113 14.00 8.03 -11.73
CA GLU A 113 15.25 8.77 -11.61
C GLU A 113 16.46 7.90 -11.98
N SER A 114 16.55 6.68 -11.43
CA SER A 114 17.66 5.76 -11.72
C SER A 114 17.64 5.24 -13.16
N THR A 115 16.45 5.03 -13.72
CA THR A 115 16.28 4.62 -15.12
C THR A 115 16.60 5.77 -16.07
N GLY A 116 16.21 7.01 -15.73
CA GLY A 116 16.49 8.22 -16.51
C GLY A 116 17.97 8.59 -16.58
N THR A 117 18.72 8.39 -15.50
CA THR A 117 20.18 8.66 -15.50
C THR A 117 20.98 7.68 -16.36
N GLY A 118 20.48 6.45 -16.57
CA GLY A 118 21.11 5.46 -17.46
C GLY A 118 21.06 5.83 -18.95
N VAL A 119 20.13 6.69 -19.36
CA VAL A 119 19.99 7.16 -20.78
C VAL A 119 21.13 8.07 -21.21
N LEU A 120 21.88 8.68 -20.28
CA LEU A 120 23.04 9.54 -20.61
C LEU A 120 24.32 8.76 -20.91
N ALA A 121 24.38 7.49 -20.60
CA ALA A 121 25.45 6.61 -21.02
C ALA A 121 25.07 5.94 -22.35
N GLY A 122 25.29 6.57 -23.47
CA GLY A 122 25.07 6.18 -24.88
C GLY A 122 24.23 4.90 -25.17
N PRO A 123 23.61 4.76 -26.34
CA PRO A 123 22.69 3.68 -26.58
C PRO A 123 23.41 2.33 -26.44
N PRO A 124 22.98 1.43 -25.56
CA PRO A 124 23.47 0.06 -25.61
C PRO A 124 22.87 -0.58 -26.87
N SER A 125 23.66 -0.68 -27.92
CA SER A 125 23.32 -1.46 -29.12
C SER A 125 23.51 -2.97 -28.89
N SER A 126 23.26 -3.42 -27.65
CA SER A 126 23.44 -4.80 -27.23
C SER A 126 22.09 -5.54 -27.25
N SER A 127 22.01 -6.62 -28.00
CA SER A 127 20.90 -7.59 -27.96
C SER A 127 20.91 -8.45 -26.68
N ALA A 128 21.86 -8.22 -25.77
CA ALA A 128 21.98 -8.96 -24.51
C ALA A 128 20.88 -8.56 -23.52
N PRO A 129 20.35 -9.49 -22.72
CA PRO A 129 19.32 -9.18 -21.71
C PRO A 129 19.83 -8.18 -20.65
N ILE A 130 18.90 -7.38 -20.09
CA ILE A 130 19.16 -6.45 -18.99
C ILE A 130 19.51 -7.27 -17.75
N SER A 131 20.72 -7.08 -17.22
CA SER A 131 21.21 -7.84 -16.07
C SER A 131 20.79 -7.19 -14.75
N VAL A 132 20.05 -7.95 -13.91
CA VAL A 132 19.49 -7.46 -12.65
C VAL A 132 19.90 -8.38 -11.50
N LEU A 133 20.40 -7.80 -10.42
CA LEU A 133 20.75 -8.51 -9.19
C LEU A 133 19.82 -8.07 -8.03
N PHE A 134 19.15 -9.05 -7.40
CA PHE A 134 18.39 -8.84 -6.17
C PHE A 134 19.19 -9.30 -4.96
N LEU A 135 19.33 -8.43 -3.94
CA LEU A 135 20.08 -8.71 -2.73
C LEU A 135 19.20 -8.68 -1.49
N CYS A 136 19.29 -9.71 -0.66
CA CYS A 136 18.75 -9.73 0.70
C CYS A 136 19.72 -10.43 1.65
N ASN A 137 19.35 -10.65 2.92
CA ASN A 137 20.28 -11.27 3.85
C ASN A 137 20.52 -12.76 3.56
N GLY A 138 19.45 -13.56 3.51
CA GLY A 138 19.54 -15.03 3.46
C GLY A 138 19.41 -15.66 2.09
N ASN A 139 19.03 -14.90 1.05
CA ASN A 139 18.72 -15.46 -0.28
C ASN A 139 17.79 -16.69 -0.26
N SER A 140 16.84 -16.70 0.68
CA SER A 140 15.92 -17.84 0.88
C SER A 140 14.45 -17.49 0.60
N GLY A 141 14.08 -16.21 0.72
CA GLY A 141 12.73 -15.69 0.54
C GLY A 141 12.69 -14.53 -0.47
N ARG A 142 12.77 -13.29 0.02
CA ARG A 142 12.57 -12.03 -0.75
C ARG A 142 13.27 -11.99 -2.10
N SER A 143 14.58 -12.19 -2.12
CA SER A 143 15.36 -12.09 -3.37
C SER A 143 15.15 -13.28 -4.31
N GLN A 144 14.83 -14.47 -3.79
CA GLN A 144 14.44 -15.63 -4.59
C GLN A 144 13.09 -15.39 -5.28
N ILE A 145 12.11 -14.82 -4.55
CA ILE A 145 10.82 -14.43 -5.10
C ILE A 145 11.01 -13.39 -6.22
N ALA A 146 11.83 -12.36 -5.98
CA ALA A 146 12.08 -11.32 -6.96
C ALA A 146 12.78 -11.84 -8.24
N GLU A 147 13.79 -12.71 -8.10
CA GLU A 147 14.45 -13.37 -9.24
C GLU A 147 13.47 -14.21 -10.05
N ALA A 148 12.65 -15.05 -9.39
CA ALA A 148 11.67 -15.90 -10.04
C ALA A 148 10.63 -15.12 -10.83
N LEU A 149 10.06 -14.09 -10.18
CA LEU A 149 9.04 -13.24 -10.78
C LEU A 149 9.59 -12.43 -11.97
N LEU A 150 10.80 -11.85 -11.86
CA LEU A 150 11.39 -11.11 -12.98
C LEU A 150 11.74 -12.04 -14.16
N LYS A 151 12.23 -13.25 -13.93
CA LYS A 151 12.43 -14.26 -14.98
C LYS A 151 11.13 -14.63 -15.67
N HIS A 152 10.05 -14.82 -14.90
CA HIS A 152 8.75 -15.21 -15.45
C HIS A 152 8.08 -14.08 -16.24
N HIS A 153 8.00 -12.88 -15.68
CA HIS A 153 7.29 -11.75 -16.27
C HIS A 153 8.14 -10.92 -17.24
N GLY A 154 9.45 -10.83 -17.01
CA GLY A 154 10.40 -10.10 -17.85
C GLY A 154 10.84 -10.88 -19.08
N GLY A 155 10.66 -12.20 -19.07
CA GLY A 155 11.04 -13.09 -20.18
C GLY A 155 12.51 -12.93 -20.59
N GLY A 156 12.81 -13.10 -21.86
CA GLY A 156 14.18 -12.97 -22.41
C GLY A 156 14.75 -11.55 -22.40
N THR A 157 13.97 -10.53 -21.99
CA THR A 157 14.46 -9.15 -21.89
C THR A 157 15.38 -8.94 -20.69
N PHE A 158 15.25 -9.76 -19.64
CA PHE A 158 15.98 -9.64 -18.39
C PHE A 158 16.78 -10.91 -18.06
N ASP A 159 18.00 -10.74 -17.59
CA ASP A 159 18.81 -11.78 -16.90
C ASP A 159 18.81 -11.47 -15.41
N ALA A 160 17.85 -12.06 -14.69
CA ALA A 160 17.70 -11.86 -13.25
C ALA A 160 18.55 -12.85 -12.46
N GLN A 161 19.21 -12.36 -11.42
CA GLN A 161 19.95 -13.13 -10.43
C GLN A 161 19.57 -12.65 -9.02
N SER A 162 19.77 -13.52 -8.02
CA SER A 162 19.65 -13.11 -6.61
C SER A 162 20.82 -13.65 -5.78
N ALA A 163 21.16 -12.95 -4.70
CA ALA A 163 22.17 -13.41 -3.75
C ALA A 163 21.89 -12.92 -2.32
N GLY A 164 22.61 -13.44 -1.36
CA GLY A 164 22.54 -13.07 0.05
C GLY A 164 23.91 -12.95 0.70
N PHE A 165 23.97 -12.21 1.81
CA PHE A 165 25.19 -12.05 2.62
C PHE A 165 25.43 -13.23 3.53
N ALA A 166 24.38 -13.90 3.99
CA ALA A 166 24.42 -15.14 4.79
C ALA A 166 23.42 -16.16 4.20
N PRO A 167 23.78 -16.83 3.07
CA PRO A 167 22.88 -17.71 2.35
C PRO A 167 22.29 -18.80 3.24
N LYS A 168 21.00 -19.08 3.08
CA LYS A 168 20.24 -20.13 3.75
C LYS A 168 19.45 -20.88 2.68
N PRO A 169 19.13 -22.17 2.90
CA PRO A 169 18.31 -22.93 1.97
C PRO A 169 17.04 -22.21 1.56
N VAL A 170 16.67 -22.30 0.29
CA VAL A 170 15.46 -21.67 -0.22
C VAL A 170 14.25 -22.20 0.55
N SER A 171 13.45 -21.30 1.12
CA SER A 171 12.29 -21.65 1.93
C SER A 171 11.25 -22.42 1.11
N ASP A 172 10.66 -23.47 1.69
CA ASP A 172 9.55 -24.19 1.04
C ASP A 172 8.34 -23.27 0.83
N LEU A 173 8.11 -22.29 1.70
CA LEU A 173 7.08 -21.27 1.52
C LEU A 173 7.36 -20.38 0.31
N THR A 174 8.64 -20.10 0.00
CA THR A 174 9.02 -19.40 -1.24
C THR A 174 8.60 -20.21 -2.46
N LYS A 175 8.92 -21.50 -2.50
CA LYS A 175 8.54 -22.38 -3.61
C LYS A 175 7.01 -22.50 -3.73
N GLN A 176 6.34 -22.61 -2.59
CA GLN A 176 4.88 -22.73 -2.54
C GLN A 176 4.16 -21.48 -3.11
N VAL A 177 4.55 -20.28 -2.69
CA VAL A 177 3.89 -19.05 -3.19
C VAL A 177 4.20 -18.78 -4.66
N LEU A 178 5.36 -19.20 -5.16
CA LEU A 178 5.68 -19.11 -6.58
C LEU A 178 4.89 -20.14 -7.41
N ALA A 179 4.68 -21.34 -6.88
CA ALA A 179 3.86 -22.37 -7.52
C ALA A 179 2.37 -21.95 -7.63
N GLU A 180 1.84 -21.14 -6.70
CA GLU A 180 0.50 -20.55 -6.79
C GLU A 180 0.32 -19.70 -8.05
N ASP A 181 1.40 -19.06 -8.54
CA ASP A 181 1.42 -18.27 -9.78
C ASP A 181 1.92 -19.09 -11.00
N GLY A 182 2.01 -20.42 -10.87
CA GLY A 182 2.44 -21.32 -11.94
C GLY A 182 3.96 -21.28 -12.21
N ILE A 183 4.76 -20.76 -11.29
CA ILE A 183 6.22 -20.67 -11.43
C ILE A 183 6.88 -21.86 -10.73
N ASP A 184 7.51 -22.76 -11.50
CA ASP A 184 8.34 -23.83 -10.95
C ASP A 184 9.70 -23.27 -10.50
N TRP A 185 9.93 -23.27 -9.19
CA TRP A 185 11.19 -22.83 -8.56
C TRP A 185 11.91 -23.98 -7.83
N SER A 186 11.68 -25.21 -8.26
CA SER A 186 12.29 -26.43 -7.67
C SER A 186 13.82 -26.42 -7.77
N GLN A 187 14.38 -25.83 -8.81
CA GLN A 187 15.82 -25.68 -9.05
C GLN A 187 16.42 -24.39 -8.46
N GLY A 188 15.62 -23.61 -7.75
CA GLY A 188 16.10 -22.41 -7.04
C GLY A 188 17.13 -22.79 -5.98
N ARG A 189 18.29 -22.14 -6.02
CA ARG A 189 19.35 -22.36 -5.01
C ARG A 189 19.76 -21.05 -4.37
N GLU A 190 20.20 -21.14 -3.15
CA GLU A 190 20.84 -20.02 -2.46
C GLU A 190 22.21 -19.72 -3.10
N LYS A 191 22.54 -18.42 -3.15
CA LYS A 191 23.80 -17.90 -3.69
C LYS A 191 24.38 -16.87 -2.73
N SER A 192 25.68 -16.92 -2.50
CA SER A 192 26.39 -15.85 -1.81
C SER A 192 26.61 -14.66 -2.76
N VAL A 193 26.58 -13.45 -2.22
CA VAL A 193 26.95 -12.24 -2.96
C VAL A 193 28.39 -12.35 -3.51
N THR A 194 29.27 -13.06 -2.83
CA THR A 194 30.66 -13.28 -3.28
C THR A 194 30.75 -14.12 -4.56
N GLU A 195 29.79 -15.00 -4.83
CA GLU A 195 29.74 -15.80 -6.08
C GLU A 195 29.49 -14.91 -7.31
N LEU A 196 28.93 -13.72 -7.11
CA LEU A 196 28.52 -12.79 -8.17
C LEU A 196 29.33 -11.50 -8.18
N SER A 197 30.35 -11.37 -7.32
CA SER A 197 31.16 -10.14 -7.15
C SER A 197 31.85 -9.67 -8.43
N ASP A 198 32.24 -10.59 -9.31
CA ASP A 198 32.96 -10.28 -10.56
C ASP A 198 32.02 -10.08 -11.77
N ARG A 199 30.72 -10.24 -11.57
CA ARG A 199 29.70 -10.01 -12.62
C ARG A 199 29.32 -8.54 -12.71
N ARG A 200 29.01 -8.13 -13.94
CA ARG A 200 28.41 -6.81 -14.20
C ARG A 200 26.90 -6.91 -14.16
N PHE A 201 26.28 -5.94 -13.54
CA PHE A 201 24.81 -5.79 -13.49
C PHE A 201 24.45 -4.38 -13.97
N GLU A 202 23.36 -4.25 -14.69
CA GLU A 202 22.79 -2.94 -15.05
C GLU A 202 21.98 -2.37 -13.88
N TYR A 203 21.35 -3.27 -13.09
CA TYR A 203 20.59 -2.91 -11.89
C TYR A 203 21.00 -3.79 -10.71
N VAL A 204 21.24 -3.17 -9.56
CA VAL A 204 21.45 -3.85 -8.27
C VAL A 204 20.35 -3.39 -7.32
N ILE A 205 19.46 -4.29 -6.94
CA ILE A 205 18.26 -3.99 -6.15
C ILE A 205 18.38 -4.67 -4.79
N THR A 206 18.51 -3.87 -3.73
CA THR A 206 18.57 -4.36 -2.34
C THR A 206 17.17 -4.41 -1.74
N LEU A 207 16.82 -5.53 -1.06
CA LEU A 207 15.49 -5.80 -0.52
C LEU A 207 15.41 -5.73 1.01
N ALA A 208 16.50 -5.40 1.66
CA ALA A 208 16.60 -5.24 3.12
C ALA A 208 17.56 -4.10 3.44
N ASP A 209 17.31 -3.35 4.51
CA ASP A 209 18.16 -2.24 4.94
C ASP A 209 19.60 -2.71 5.19
N SER A 210 19.77 -3.84 5.90
CA SER A 210 21.08 -4.44 6.14
C SER A 210 21.79 -4.90 4.85
N ALA A 211 21.05 -5.33 3.83
CA ALA A 211 21.61 -5.65 2.53
C ALA A 211 22.07 -4.40 1.77
N ARG A 212 21.40 -3.26 1.95
CA ARG A 212 21.81 -1.98 1.41
C ARG A 212 23.12 -1.50 2.04
N GLU A 213 23.24 -1.58 3.36
CA GLU A 213 24.43 -1.15 4.10
C GLU A 213 25.67 -1.99 3.78
N GLN A 214 25.49 -3.28 3.49
CA GLN A 214 26.58 -4.23 3.21
C GLN A 214 26.84 -4.41 1.70
N CYS A 215 26.10 -3.72 0.82
CA CYS A 215 26.19 -3.92 -0.62
C CYS A 215 27.62 -3.65 -1.13
N PRO A 216 28.30 -4.62 -1.74
CA PRO A 216 29.63 -4.42 -2.30
C PRO A 216 29.54 -3.59 -3.57
N THR A 217 30.68 -3.05 -3.99
CA THR A 217 30.81 -2.45 -5.31
C THR A 217 30.95 -3.53 -6.38
N PHE A 218 30.04 -3.54 -7.35
CA PHE A 218 30.12 -4.44 -8.51
C PHE A 218 30.90 -3.79 -9.67
N PRO A 219 31.49 -4.59 -10.58
CA PRO A 219 32.24 -4.06 -11.72
C PRO A 219 31.36 -3.24 -12.69
N GLY A 220 31.85 -2.07 -13.07
CA GLY A 220 31.18 -1.18 -14.01
C GLY A 220 30.06 -0.33 -13.41
N PRO A 221 29.50 0.60 -14.20
CA PRO A 221 28.38 1.42 -13.77
C PRO A 221 27.10 0.57 -13.66
N HIS A 222 26.31 0.80 -12.63
CA HIS A 222 25.01 0.19 -12.43
C HIS A 222 24.06 1.15 -11.72
N ASN A 223 22.77 0.91 -11.90
CA ASN A 223 21.71 1.61 -11.19
C ASN A 223 21.44 0.88 -9.87
N ALA A 224 21.60 1.56 -8.73
CA ALA A 224 21.33 1.00 -7.42
C ALA A 224 19.94 1.41 -6.96
N LEU A 225 19.07 0.43 -6.71
CA LEU A 225 17.72 0.61 -6.18
C LEU A 225 17.61 -0.03 -4.79
N HIS A 226 16.69 0.47 -4.00
CA HIS A 226 16.39 -0.11 -2.70
C HIS A 226 14.88 -0.30 -2.52
N TRP A 227 14.43 -1.57 -2.55
CA TRP A 227 13.04 -1.95 -2.30
C TRP A 227 12.92 -2.53 -0.90
N ARG A 228 12.67 -1.72 0.09
CA ARG A 228 12.50 -2.19 1.44
C ARG A 228 11.31 -3.17 1.56
N LEU A 229 11.61 -4.40 1.99
CA LEU A 229 10.65 -5.46 2.26
C LEU A 229 10.88 -6.03 3.66
N ASP A 230 9.82 -6.20 4.41
CA ASP A 230 9.88 -6.93 5.68
C ASP A 230 10.27 -8.40 5.43
N ASP A 231 10.96 -9.03 6.38
CA ASP A 231 11.34 -10.43 6.22
C ASP A 231 10.14 -11.35 6.54
N PRO A 232 9.58 -12.08 5.57
CA PRO A 232 8.49 -12.98 5.84
C PRO A 232 8.89 -14.14 6.76
N ALA A 233 10.20 -14.41 6.91
CA ALA A 233 10.71 -15.45 7.81
C ALA A 233 10.66 -15.01 9.28
N ASP A 234 10.53 -13.73 9.59
CA ASP A 234 10.40 -13.22 10.97
C ASP A 234 9.00 -13.51 11.55
N ILE A 235 8.02 -13.83 10.70
CA ILE A 235 6.67 -14.16 11.15
C ILE A 235 6.69 -15.58 11.75
N THR A 236 6.42 -15.64 13.05
CA THR A 236 6.24 -16.87 13.81
C THR A 236 4.76 -17.13 14.05
N GLY A 237 4.34 -18.39 14.11
CA GLY A 237 2.94 -18.73 14.34
C GLY A 237 2.44 -19.88 13.45
N PRO A 238 1.12 -20.00 13.27
CA PRO A 238 0.49 -21.00 12.44
C PRO A 238 1.00 -20.98 11.00
N ALA A 239 0.96 -22.14 10.34
CA ALA A 239 1.44 -22.28 8.96
C ALA A 239 0.76 -21.30 7.98
N GLU A 240 -0.53 -21.03 8.18
CA GLU A 240 -1.31 -20.11 7.34
C GLU A 240 -0.85 -18.65 7.47
N GLU A 241 -0.53 -18.19 8.69
CA GLU A 241 -0.01 -16.83 8.91
C GLU A 241 1.38 -16.65 8.28
N ARG A 242 2.21 -17.65 8.40
CA ARG A 242 3.54 -17.67 7.76
C ARG A 242 3.42 -17.66 6.25
N LEU A 243 2.52 -18.47 5.68
CA LEU A 243 2.26 -18.50 4.24
C LEU A 243 1.69 -17.15 3.74
N ALA A 244 0.78 -16.54 4.50
CA ALA A 244 0.23 -15.22 4.19
C ALA A 244 1.33 -14.14 4.11
N ALA A 245 2.34 -14.18 4.99
CA ALA A 245 3.48 -13.26 4.93
C ALA A 245 4.31 -13.43 3.64
N TYR A 246 4.53 -14.66 3.19
CA TYR A 246 5.23 -14.91 1.92
C TYR A 246 4.39 -14.49 0.70
N ARG A 247 3.07 -14.68 0.72
CA ARG A 247 2.15 -14.13 -0.30
C ARG A 247 2.22 -12.60 -0.35
N ALA A 248 2.17 -11.94 0.81
CA ALA A 248 2.30 -10.49 0.90
C ALA A 248 3.66 -10.00 0.33
N THR A 249 4.75 -10.70 0.61
CA THR A 249 6.07 -10.40 0.03
C THR A 249 6.07 -10.55 -1.49
N ARG A 250 5.50 -11.63 -2.03
CA ARG A 250 5.34 -11.85 -3.47
C ARG A 250 4.56 -10.71 -4.12
N ASP A 251 3.44 -10.34 -3.55
CA ASP A 251 2.56 -9.30 -4.07
C ASP A 251 3.24 -7.92 -4.04
N GLN A 252 3.98 -7.61 -2.98
CA GLN A 252 4.79 -6.40 -2.88
C GLN A 252 5.93 -6.35 -3.91
N VAL A 253 6.60 -7.46 -4.16
CA VAL A 253 7.61 -7.56 -5.22
C VAL A 253 6.97 -7.34 -6.59
N MET A 254 5.83 -7.99 -6.89
CA MET A 254 5.13 -7.82 -8.16
C MET A 254 4.70 -6.38 -8.42
N LEU A 255 4.25 -5.70 -7.38
CA LEU A 255 3.85 -4.30 -7.48
C LEU A 255 5.00 -3.41 -8.00
N ARG A 256 6.23 -3.65 -7.51
CA ARG A 256 7.45 -2.93 -7.93
C ARG A 256 7.99 -3.41 -9.27
N LEU A 257 7.92 -4.69 -9.52
CA LEU A 257 8.43 -5.26 -10.77
C LEU A 257 7.67 -4.78 -12.00
N ARG A 258 6.35 -4.58 -11.92
CA ARG A 258 5.55 -4.14 -13.08
C ARG A 258 6.06 -2.83 -13.68
N PRO A 259 6.14 -1.71 -12.94
CA PRO A 259 6.68 -0.47 -13.50
C PRO A 259 8.17 -0.60 -13.84
N PHE A 260 8.96 -1.33 -13.06
CA PHE A 260 10.38 -1.55 -13.32
C PHE A 260 10.62 -2.24 -14.68
N ILE A 261 9.88 -3.29 -15.00
CA ILE A 261 9.98 -4.00 -16.28
C ILE A 261 9.76 -3.04 -17.46
N GLU A 262 8.70 -2.24 -17.41
CA GLU A 262 8.36 -1.29 -18.46
C GLU A 262 9.42 -0.18 -18.59
N LEU A 263 9.79 0.45 -17.48
CA LEU A 263 10.75 1.56 -17.48
C LEU A 263 12.16 1.13 -17.84
N ALA A 264 12.64 0.00 -17.31
CA ALA A 264 13.97 -0.50 -17.63
C ALA A 264 14.08 -0.95 -19.11
N ALA A 265 13.02 -1.57 -19.65
CA ALA A 265 12.96 -1.93 -21.06
C ALA A 265 12.96 -0.69 -21.97
N LEU A 266 12.21 0.37 -21.61
CA LEU A 266 12.19 1.64 -22.32
C LEU A 266 13.57 2.33 -22.27
N ALA A 267 14.20 2.40 -21.09
CA ALA A 267 15.52 2.99 -20.92
C ALA A 267 16.60 2.27 -21.75
N ALA A 268 16.49 0.96 -21.88
CA ALA A 268 17.36 0.16 -22.73
C ALA A 268 16.96 0.17 -24.22
N ASN A 269 15.98 0.98 -24.63
CA ASN A 269 15.41 1.04 -25.97
C ASN A 269 14.96 -0.37 -26.49
N ARG A 270 14.35 -1.15 -25.61
CA ARG A 270 13.86 -2.50 -25.89
C ARG A 270 12.35 -2.54 -25.78
N THR A 271 11.70 -3.46 -26.50
CA THR A 271 10.24 -3.64 -26.38
C THR A 271 9.92 -4.43 -25.11
N PRO A 272 9.13 -3.89 -24.18
CA PRO A 272 8.75 -4.63 -22.98
C PRO A 272 7.93 -5.89 -23.33
N PRO A 273 7.98 -6.95 -22.51
CA PRO A 273 7.22 -8.16 -22.72
C PRO A 273 5.70 -7.88 -22.62
N ARG A 274 4.92 -8.43 -23.53
CA ARG A 274 3.44 -8.31 -23.49
C ARG A 274 2.92 -8.97 -22.21
N SER A 275 2.18 -8.21 -21.39
CA SER A 275 1.55 -8.76 -20.18
C SER A 275 0.59 -9.92 -20.57
N GLN A 276 0.62 -11.01 -19.84
CA GLN A 276 -0.21 -12.19 -20.13
C GLN A 276 -1.73 -11.90 -20.08
N ARG A 277 -2.18 -10.84 -19.41
CA ARG A 277 -3.59 -10.42 -19.38
C ARG A 277 -4.15 -10.00 -20.75
N GLN A 278 -3.31 -9.62 -21.72
CA GLN A 278 -3.79 -9.29 -23.09
C GLN A 278 -4.01 -10.52 -23.96
N LYS A 279 -3.57 -11.71 -23.54
CA LYS A 279 -3.82 -12.94 -24.31
C LYS A 279 -5.23 -13.51 -24.10
N GLU A 280 -5.88 -13.22 -22.97
CA GLU A 280 -7.23 -13.73 -22.68
C GLU A 280 -8.36 -12.90 -23.34
N VAL A 281 -8.10 -11.65 -23.73
CA VAL A 281 -9.10 -10.77 -24.36
C VAL A 281 -9.16 -10.95 -25.87
N SER A 282 -8.19 -11.64 -26.48
CA SER A 282 -8.13 -11.84 -27.96
C SER A 282 -8.74 -13.16 -28.45
N LEU A 283 -9.34 -13.95 -27.54
CA LEU A 283 -9.97 -15.26 -27.85
C LEU A 283 -11.44 -15.33 -27.38
N GLY A 284 -12.10 -14.18 -27.17
CA GLY A 284 -13.52 -14.09 -26.87
C GLY A 284 -14.28 -13.43 -28.01
#